data_e2c18c41df631588302409c7f15e0ea7
#
_entry.id   e2c18c41df631588302409c7f15e0ea7
#
_cell.length_a   1.000
_cell.length_b   1.000
_cell.length_c   1.000
_cell.angle_alpha   90.00
_cell.angle_beta   90.00
_cell.angle_gamma   90.00
#
_symmetry.space_group_name_H-M   'P 1'
#
loop_
_entity.id
_entity.type
_entity.pdbx_description
1 polymer ?
#
loop_
_entity_poly.entity_id
_entity_poly.type
_entity_poly.pdbx_seq_one_letter_code
_entity_poly.pdbx_strand_id
1 'polypeptide(L)'
;MLRTCTILVYLEAKSNLFTHTSSPWRTTMAVSAGTPIELVNNVYDKLAANVAIGRKRLGRPLTLTEKILINHLSKPKTQEMERGRSYADFAPDRVAMQDATAQMALLQFMTAGLSTTSVPSTVHCDHLILAKTGARIDMGVAIDTNKEVYDF
;
A
#
# COMPACT_ATOMS: atom_id res chain seq x y z
N MET A 1 22.13 -8.84 1.49
CA MET A 1 21.01 -8.30 2.28
C MET A 1 20.56 -7.00 1.62
N LEU A 2 19.60 -7.10 0.73
CA LEU A 2 19.04 -5.97 -0.03
C LEU A 2 18.25 -5.09 0.96
N ARG A 3 18.75 -3.88 1.23
CA ARG A 3 17.94 -2.86 1.91
C ARG A 3 17.01 -2.25 0.86
N THR A 4 15.80 -2.71 0.83
CA THR A 4 14.72 -2.09 0.06
C THR A 4 14.53 -0.67 0.58
N CYS A 5 14.69 0.35 -0.27
CA CYS A 5 14.35 1.72 0.07
C CYS A 5 12.81 1.81 0.07
N THR A 6 12.20 1.67 1.24
CA THR A 6 10.76 1.82 1.41
C THR A 6 10.48 3.25 1.81
N ILE A 7 9.90 4.03 0.90
CA ILE A 7 9.38 5.36 1.21
C ILE A 7 7.92 5.18 1.62
N LEU A 8 7.64 5.36 2.90
CA LEU A 8 6.29 5.33 3.44
C LEU A 8 5.68 6.73 3.30
N VAL A 9 4.72 6.88 2.41
CA VAL A 9 4.01 8.13 2.22
C VAL A 9 2.70 8.06 3.00
N TYR A 10 2.61 8.79 4.12
CA TYR A 10 1.36 9.08 4.80
C TYR A 10 0.83 10.42 4.27
N LEU A 11 -0.26 10.38 3.53
CA LEU A 11 -0.97 11.59 3.12
C LEU A 11 -1.98 11.98 4.21
N GLU A 12 -1.57 12.82 5.14
CA GLU A 12 -2.49 13.60 5.99
C GLU A 12 -2.64 14.99 5.41
N ALA A 13 -3.76 15.28 4.79
CA ALA A 13 -4.13 16.65 4.46
C ALA A 13 -4.96 17.23 5.61
N LYS A 14 -4.35 18.10 6.42
CA LYS A 14 -5.10 18.96 7.35
C LYS A 14 -5.73 20.09 6.54
N SER A 15 -7.06 20.11 6.49
CA SER A 15 -7.83 21.22 5.97
C SER A 15 -7.60 22.47 6.83
N ASN A 16 -6.89 23.45 6.31
CA ASN A 16 -6.96 24.82 6.83
C ASN A 16 -7.22 25.79 5.68
N LEU A 17 -8.19 26.67 5.96
CA LEU A 17 -8.75 27.71 5.13
C LEU A 17 -7.71 28.52 4.34
N PHE A 18 -8.12 28.88 3.14
CA PHE A 18 -7.48 29.82 2.22
C PHE A 18 -6.95 31.09 2.89
N THR A 19 -5.64 31.29 2.85
CA THR A 19 -5.00 32.59 2.72
C THR A 19 -3.89 32.47 1.67
N HIS A 20 -4.04 33.25 0.61
CA HIS A 20 -3.10 33.38 -0.48
C HIS A 20 -1.71 33.80 0.02
N THR A 21 -0.71 32.99 -0.16
CA THR A 21 0.66 33.29 -0.65
C THR A 21 1.59 32.10 -0.36
N SER A 22 2.28 31.63 -1.38
CA SER A 22 3.26 30.53 -1.42
C SER A 22 2.69 29.19 -1.92
N SER A 23 3.41 28.61 -2.86
CA SER A 23 3.17 27.37 -3.57
C SER A 23 2.51 26.28 -2.69
N PRO A 24 1.34 25.75 -3.08
CA PRO A 24 0.55 24.82 -2.26
C PRO A 24 1.14 23.40 -2.17
N TRP A 25 2.30 23.14 -2.74
CA TRP A 25 2.86 21.79 -2.89
C TRP A 25 3.96 21.42 -1.89
N ARG A 26 4.24 22.26 -0.90
CA ARG A 26 5.13 21.92 0.21
C ARG A 26 4.35 21.43 1.43
N THR A 27 3.56 20.38 1.26
CA THR A 27 3.15 19.59 2.42
C THR A 27 4.33 18.69 2.77
N THR A 28 4.96 18.91 3.90
CA THR A 28 5.96 18.00 4.46
C THR A 28 5.30 16.64 4.67
N MET A 29 5.57 15.70 3.77
CA MET A 29 5.14 14.32 3.93
C MET A 29 5.90 13.74 5.12
N ALA A 30 5.19 13.40 6.18
CA ALA A 30 5.76 12.67 7.30
C ALA A 30 6.03 11.24 6.85
N VAL A 31 7.30 10.88 6.72
CA VAL A 31 7.73 9.51 6.42
C VAL A 31 7.74 8.73 7.73
N SER A 32 6.87 7.75 7.87
CA SER A 32 6.92 6.81 8.99
C SER A 32 7.89 5.67 8.68
N ALA A 33 8.85 5.42 9.56
CA ALA A 33 9.87 4.38 9.38
C ALA A 33 9.35 2.95 9.61
N GLY A 34 8.11 2.76 10.01
CA GLY A 34 7.57 1.45 10.34
C GLY A 34 6.08 1.30 10.09
N THR A 35 5.61 0.05 10.08
CA THR A 35 4.17 -0.26 10.04
C THR A 35 3.56 0.00 11.41
N PRO A 36 2.44 0.74 11.50
CA PRO A 36 1.74 0.95 12.77
C PRO A 36 1.34 -0.38 13.41
N ILE A 37 1.63 -0.56 14.70
CA ILE A 37 1.35 -1.81 15.41
C ILE A 37 -0.16 -2.10 15.48
N GLU A 38 -0.98 -1.06 15.58
CA GLU A 38 -2.44 -1.20 15.57
C GLU A 38 -2.95 -1.82 14.27
N LEU A 39 -2.36 -1.47 13.13
CA LEU A 39 -2.70 -2.06 11.85
C LEU A 39 -2.42 -3.56 11.84
N VAL A 40 -1.27 -3.96 12.38
CA VAL A 40 -0.88 -5.38 12.51
C VAL A 40 -1.87 -6.11 13.43
N ASN A 41 -2.15 -5.57 14.60
CA ASN A 41 -3.08 -6.17 15.56
C ASN A 41 -4.47 -6.34 14.94
N ASN A 42 -5.00 -5.32 14.27
CA ASN A 42 -6.30 -5.38 13.61
C ASN A 42 -6.41 -6.52 12.56
N VAL A 43 -5.31 -6.85 11.88
CA VAL A 43 -5.28 -7.97 10.95
C VAL A 43 -5.37 -9.30 11.68
N TYR A 44 -4.60 -9.47 12.77
CA TYR A 44 -4.56 -10.72 13.53
C TYR A 44 -5.81 -10.95 14.38
N ASP A 45 -6.40 -9.90 14.95
CA ASP A 45 -7.59 -10.02 15.80
C ASP A 45 -8.80 -10.61 15.06
N LYS A 46 -8.96 -10.27 13.78
CA LYS A 46 -10.05 -10.82 12.95
C LYS A 46 -9.73 -12.17 12.29
N LEU A 47 -8.44 -12.55 12.23
CA LEU A 47 -7.98 -13.71 11.44
C LEU A 47 -8.62 -15.03 11.86
N ALA A 48 -8.64 -15.35 13.16
CA ALA A 48 -9.17 -16.60 13.66
C ALA A 48 -10.67 -16.77 13.32
N ALA A 49 -11.46 -15.71 13.53
CA ALA A 49 -12.88 -15.70 13.26
C ALA A 49 -13.17 -15.84 11.74
N ASN A 50 -12.46 -15.10 10.91
CA ASN A 50 -12.65 -15.13 9.45
C ASN A 50 -12.20 -16.47 8.85
N VAL A 51 -11.13 -17.08 9.35
CA VAL A 51 -10.68 -18.42 8.96
C VAL A 51 -11.72 -19.48 9.35
N ALA A 52 -12.35 -19.36 10.53
CA ALA A 52 -13.42 -20.28 10.95
C ALA A 52 -14.65 -20.17 10.02
N ILE A 53 -15.03 -18.93 9.63
CA ILE A 53 -16.09 -18.69 8.65
C ILE A 53 -15.73 -19.36 7.31
N GLY A 54 -14.53 -19.15 6.82
CA GLY A 54 -14.08 -19.74 5.56
C GLY A 54 -14.10 -21.25 5.55
N ARG A 55 -13.60 -21.89 6.63
CA ARG A 55 -13.63 -23.36 6.79
C ARG A 55 -15.07 -23.89 6.76
N LYS A 56 -15.99 -23.23 7.48
CA LYS A 56 -17.40 -23.61 7.51
C LYS A 56 -18.05 -23.49 6.14
N ARG A 57 -17.78 -22.40 5.41
CA ARG A 57 -18.39 -22.16 4.10
C ARG A 57 -17.86 -23.06 3.00
N LEU A 58 -16.56 -23.36 3.00
CA LEU A 58 -15.93 -24.22 2.00
C LEU A 58 -15.95 -25.71 2.37
N GLY A 59 -16.32 -26.07 3.60
CA GLY A 59 -16.43 -27.46 4.06
C GLY A 59 -15.12 -28.23 4.09
N ARG A 60 -13.96 -27.54 4.11
CA ARG A 60 -12.65 -28.15 4.04
C ARG A 60 -11.55 -27.32 4.73
N PRO A 61 -10.37 -27.91 4.99
CA PRO A 61 -9.18 -27.14 5.38
C PRO A 61 -8.82 -26.09 4.32
N LEU A 62 -8.24 -24.97 4.79
CA LEU A 62 -7.81 -23.86 3.95
C LEU A 62 -6.30 -23.86 3.79
N THR A 63 -5.81 -23.49 2.61
CA THR A 63 -4.41 -23.17 2.36
C THR A 63 -4.05 -21.84 3.04
N LEU A 64 -2.75 -21.53 3.15
CA LEU A 64 -2.29 -20.25 3.69
C LEU A 64 -2.86 -19.07 2.89
N THR A 65 -2.80 -19.15 1.57
CA THR A 65 -3.32 -18.11 0.66
C THR A 65 -4.81 -17.88 0.88
N GLU A 66 -5.60 -18.96 0.98
CA GLU A 66 -7.05 -18.84 1.24
C GLU A 66 -7.34 -18.19 2.60
N LYS A 67 -6.55 -18.49 3.64
CA LYS A 67 -6.71 -17.84 4.95
C LYS A 67 -6.47 -16.34 4.86
N ILE A 68 -5.41 -15.93 4.13
CA ILE A 68 -5.08 -14.52 3.93
C ILE A 68 -6.20 -13.83 3.13
N LEU A 69 -6.61 -14.39 2.00
CA LEU A 69 -7.66 -13.82 1.17
C LEU A 69 -8.98 -13.69 1.92
N ILE A 70 -9.43 -14.74 2.63
CA ILE A 70 -10.68 -14.73 3.40
C ILE A 70 -10.61 -13.68 4.52
N ASN A 71 -9.45 -13.50 5.14
CA ASN A 71 -9.28 -12.47 6.17
C ASN A 71 -9.44 -11.04 5.63
N HIS A 72 -9.16 -10.83 4.36
CA HIS A 72 -9.25 -9.53 3.68
C HIS A 72 -10.50 -9.36 2.81
N LEU A 73 -11.44 -10.32 2.82
CA LEU A 73 -12.73 -10.12 2.17
C LEU A 73 -13.52 -9.00 2.84
N SER A 74 -14.16 -8.14 2.05
CA SER A 74 -15.05 -7.10 2.57
C SER A 74 -16.25 -7.68 3.31
N LYS A 75 -16.77 -8.83 2.84
CA LYS A 75 -17.92 -9.50 3.43
C LYS A 75 -17.69 -11.03 3.54
N PRO A 76 -16.83 -11.50 4.47
CA PRO A 76 -16.43 -12.91 4.52
C PRO A 76 -17.58 -13.88 4.79
N LYS A 77 -18.70 -13.40 5.36
CA LYS A 77 -19.88 -14.24 5.65
C LYS A 77 -20.77 -14.51 4.44
N THR A 78 -20.86 -13.59 3.50
CA THR A 78 -21.87 -13.59 2.43
C THR A 78 -21.32 -13.59 1.02
N GLN A 79 -20.12 -13.06 0.82
CA GLN A 79 -19.51 -12.92 -0.50
C GLN A 79 -19.24 -14.29 -1.12
N GLU A 80 -19.46 -14.44 -2.41
CA GLU A 80 -19.21 -15.70 -3.13
C GLU A 80 -17.72 -16.03 -3.15
N MET A 81 -17.40 -17.34 -3.12
CA MET A 81 -16.01 -17.83 -3.08
C MET A 81 -15.81 -19.05 -3.99
N GLU A 82 -16.48 -19.09 -5.13
CA GLU A 82 -16.33 -20.18 -6.09
C GLU A 82 -15.09 -19.95 -6.95
N ARG A 83 -14.12 -20.86 -6.84
CA ARG A 83 -12.84 -20.75 -7.55
C ARG A 83 -13.03 -20.70 -9.07
N GLY A 84 -12.44 -19.69 -9.70
CA GLY A 84 -12.47 -19.49 -11.16
C GLY A 84 -13.77 -18.88 -11.68
N ARG A 85 -14.74 -18.56 -10.83
CA ARG A 85 -16.04 -17.97 -11.20
C ARG A 85 -16.40 -16.73 -10.43
N SER A 86 -16.18 -16.72 -9.11
CA SER A 86 -16.57 -15.58 -8.28
C SER A 86 -15.61 -14.41 -8.41
N TYR A 87 -16.16 -13.21 -8.45
CA TYR A 87 -15.45 -11.97 -8.20
C TYR A 87 -15.57 -11.61 -6.73
N ALA A 88 -14.49 -11.15 -6.14
CA ALA A 88 -14.43 -10.85 -4.72
C ALA A 88 -13.97 -9.40 -4.46
N ASP A 89 -14.67 -8.73 -3.56
CA ASP A 89 -14.27 -7.42 -3.06
C ASP A 89 -13.37 -7.60 -1.85
N PHE A 90 -12.20 -7.00 -1.88
CA PHE A 90 -11.24 -7.04 -0.79
C PHE A 90 -11.16 -5.70 -0.06
N ALA A 91 -10.94 -5.76 1.24
CA ALA A 91 -10.58 -4.64 2.08
C ALA A 91 -9.10 -4.79 2.46
N PRO A 92 -8.18 -4.28 1.65
CA PRO A 92 -6.75 -4.34 1.93
C PRO A 92 -6.43 -3.49 3.15
N ASP A 93 -5.41 -3.86 3.89
CA ASP A 93 -4.87 -3.13 5.04
C ASP A 93 -3.64 -2.29 4.69
N ARG A 94 -3.09 -2.48 3.50
CA ARG A 94 -1.98 -1.72 2.94
C ARG A 94 -1.97 -1.78 1.42
N VAL A 95 -1.50 -0.71 0.78
CA VAL A 95 -1.19 -0.68 -0.65
C VAL A 95 0.31 -0.49 -0.84
N ALA A 96 0.93 -1.34 -1.62
CA ALA A 96 2.32 -1.20 -2.07
C ALA A 96 2.32 -0.99 -3.59
N MET A 97 2.97 0.08 -4.02
CA MET A 97 3.04 0.48 -5.42
C MET A 97 4.48 0.48 -5.91
N GLN A 98 4.65 0.24 -7.20
CA GLN A 98 5.94 0.41 -7.87
C GLN A 98 6.10 1.87 -8.33
N ASP A 99 7.33 2.27 -8.61
CA ASP A 99 7.70 3.63 -8.95
C ASP A 99 6.84 4.26 -10.07
N ALA A 100 6.90 3.74 -11.27
CA ALA A 100 6.19 4.31 -12.42
C ALA A 100 4.66 4.26 -12.30
N THR A 101 4.12 3.15 -11.78
CA THR A 101 2.67 2.99 -11.59
C THR A 101 2.15 3.82 -10.43
N ALA A 102 2.98 4.08 -9.43
CA ALA A 102 2.63 4.93 -8.29
C ALA A 102 2.36 6.37 -8.71
N GLN A 103 3.16 6.95 -9.61
CA GLN A 103 2.95 8.31 -10.10
C GLN A 103 1.55 8.49 -10.67
N MET A 104 1.10 7.59 -11.52
CA MET A 104 -0.25 7.63 -12.10
C MET A 104 -1.33 7.50 -11.02
N ALA A 105 -1.18 6.55 -10.09
CA ALA A 105 -2.14 6.35 -9.01
C ALA A 105 -2.23 7.56 -8.07
N LEU A 106 -1.09 8.17 -7.74
CA LEU A 106 -1.02 9.37 -6.91
C LEU A 106 -1.64 10.59 -7.61
N LEU A 107 -1.38 10.78 -8.89
CA LEU A 107 -2.01 11.85 -9.69
C LEU A 107 -3.53 11.68 -9.75
N GLN A 108 -4.02 10.47 -9.95
CA GLN A 108 -5.46 10.17 -9.92
C GLN A 108 -6.07 10.44 -8.54
N PHE A 109 -5.39 10.04 -7.48
CA PHE A 109 -5.82 10.33 -6.10
C PHE A 109 -5.91 11.83 -5.83
N MET A 110 -4.89 12.60 -6.23
CA MET A 110 -4.87 14.06 -6.08
C MET A 110 -5.98 14.72 -6.91
N THR A 111 -6.19 14.26 -8.14
CA THR A 111 -7.24 14.77 -9.03
C THR A 111 -8.64 14.46 -8.50
N ALA A 112 -8.82 13.34 -7.79
CA ALA A 112 -10.07 13.01 -7.13
C ALA A 112 -10.39 13.93 -5.93
N GLY A 113 -9.45 14.76 -5.49
CA GLY A 113 -9.64 15.72 -4.40
C GLY A 113 -9.78 15.09 -3.02
N LEU A 114 -9.35 13.85 -2.84
CA LEU A 114 -9.39 13.16 -1.56
C LEU A 114 -8.26 13.67 -0.66
N SER A 115 -8.56 13.88 0.62
CA SER A 115 -7.60 14.40 1.59
C SER A 115 -6.72 13.34 2.23
N THR A 116 -7.21 12.11 2.31
CA THR A 116 -6.51 10.99 2.97
C THR A 116 -6.77 9.68 2.25
N THR A 117 -5.80 8.77 2.29
CA THR A 117 -5.97 7.39 1.83
C THR A 117 -6.72 6.56 2.87
N SER A 118 -7.48 5.55 2.41
CA SER A 118 -8.18 4.63 3.32
C SER A 118 -7.24 3.72 4.10
N VAL A 119 -6.06 3.46 3.56
CA VAL A 119 -5.03 2.59 4.15
C VAL A 119 -3.64 3.16 3.88
N PRO A 120 -2.63 2.82 4.70
CA PRO A 120 -1.25 3.21 4.45
C PRO A 120 -0.80 2.75 3.07
N SER A 121 -0.16 3.64 2.33
CA SER A 121 0.33 3.38 0.98
C SER A 121 1.83 3.60 0.92
N THR A 122 2.55 2.75 0.20
CA THR A 122 4.01 2.82 0.04
C THR A 122 4.38 2.76 -1.43
N VAL A 123 5.44 3.49 -1.79
CA VAL A 123 6.05 3.44 -3.12
C VAL A 123 7.42 2.78 -3.00
N HIS A 124 7.71 1.86 -3.90
CA HIS A 124 8.95 1.09 -3.94
C HIS A 124 9.66 1.36 -5.27
N CYS A 125 10.81 2.04 -5.21
CA CYS A 125 11.58 2.48 -6.37
C CYS A 125 12.77 1.53 -6.66
N ASP A 126 12.54 0.23 -6.64
CA ASP A 126 13.56 -0.80 -6.82
C ASP A 126 13.86 -1.15 -8.28
N HIS A 127 12.94 -0.90 -9.20
CA HIS A 127 13.11 -1.19 -10.63
C HIS A 127 14.11 -0.28 -11.35
N LEU A 128 14.44 0.86 -10.76
CA LEU A 128 15.36 1.85 -11.32
C LEU A 128 16.82 1.56 -10.96
N ILE A 129 17.08 0.53 -10.16
CA ILE A 129 18.40 0.16 -9.65
C ILE A 129 18.97 -1.00 -10.46
N LEU A 130 20.13 -0.82 -11.07
CA LEU A 130 20.77 -1.87 -11.90
C LEU A 130 21.40 -3.01 -11.10
N ALA A 131 21.66 -2.82 -9.80
CA ALA A 131 22.29 -3.80 -8.91
C ALA A 131 23.60 -4.40 -9.44
N LYS A 132 24.49 -3.55 -10.01
CA LYS A 132 25.70 -3.95 -10.70
C LYS A 132 26.95 -3.83 -9.82
N THR A 133 27.14 -2.69 -9.18
CA THR A 133 28.39 -2.33 -8.48
C THR A 133 28.27 -2.50 -6.97
N GLY A 134 27.12 -2.18 -6.43
CA GLY A 134 26.82 -2.26 -5.00
C GLY A 134 25.78 -1.23 -4.58
N ALA A 135 25.01 -1.55 -3.53
CA ALA A 135 23.77 -0.85 -3.17
C ALA A 135 23.93 0.69 -3.06
N ARG A 136 25.03 1.18 -2.49
CA ARG A 136 25.26 2.62 -2.34
C ARG A 136 25.52 3.32 -3.67
N ILE A 137 26.36 2.72 -4.53
CA ILE A 137 26.75 3.30 -5.81
C ILE A 137 25.56 3.23 -6.77
N ASP A 138 24.95 2.06 -6.87
CA ASP A 138 23.83 1.83 -7.79
C ASP A 138 22.60 2.68 -7.42
N MET A 139 22.37 2.93 -6.12
CA MET A 139 21.31 3.84 -5.67
C MET A 139 21.62 5.30 -6.09
N GLY A 140 22.88 5.76 -5.95
CA GLY A 140 23.27 7.10 -6.41
C GLY A 140 23.03 7.26 -7.89
N VAL A 141 23.49 6.32 -8.71
CA VAL A 141 23.27 6.31 -10.16
C VAL A 141 21.78 6.30 -10.51
N ALA A 142 20.97 5.49 -9.81
CA ALA A 142 19.52 5.43 -10.04
C ALA A 142 18.84 6.77 -9.78
N ILE A 143 19.15 7.42 -8.66
CA ILE A 143 18.62 8.75 -8.30
C ILE A 143 19.00 9.81 -9.35
N ASP A 144 20.26 9.85 -9.75
CA ASP A 144 20.73 10.83 -10.72
C ASP A 144 20.13 10.62 -12.12
N THR A 145 20.03 9.36 -12.55
CA THR A 145 19.51 9.00 -13.87
C THR A 145 18.00 9.18 -13.98
N ASN A 146 17.27 8.92 -12.88
CA ASN A 146 15.80 8.97 -12.83
C ASN A 146 15.30 10.04 -11.88
N LYS A 147 16.00 11.18 -11.84
CA LYS A 147 15.74 12.26 -10.90
C LYS A 147 14.28 12.72 -10.88
N GLU A 148 13.64 12.81 -12.03
CA GLU A 148 12.24 13.20 -12.17
C GLU A 148 11.26 12.26 -11.44
N VAL A 149 11.56 10.96 -11.41
CA VAL A 149 10.73 9.95 -10.72
C VAL A 149 10.91 10.05 -9.22
N TYR A 150 12.16 10.25 -8.76
CA TYR A 150 12.46 10.37 -7.33
C TYR A 150 12.01 11.71 -6.74
N ASP A 151 12.04 12.78 -7.53
CA ASP A 151 11.62 14.12 -7.10
C ASP A 151 10.09 14.25 -7.01
N PHE A 152 9.31 13.48 -7.83
CA PHE A 152 7.86 13.43 -7.79
C PHE A 152 7.36 12.87 -6.47
#